data_b495464fa52125a69cc3d7eedfb36e7b
#
_entry.id   b495464fa52125a69cc3d7eedfb36e7b
#
_cell.length_a   1.000
_cell.length_b   1.000
_cell.length_c   1.000
_cell.angle_alpha   90.00
_cell.angle_beta   90.00
_cell.angle_gamma   90.00
#
_symmetry.space_group_name_H-M   'P 1'
#
loop_
_entity.id
_entity.type
_entity.pdbx_description
1 polymer ?
#
loop_
_entity_poly.entity_id
_entity_poly.type
_entity_poly.pdbx_seq_one_letter_code
_entity_poly.pdbx_strand_id
1 'polypeptide(L)'
;MTVHMKKPLAVVAHDASAAAHPGSARSTTNAATAPTTTPRNPSAVAGNRNRTGIPAHAGANRGNGADGHGAIASTATVANKTGKTMMTVSQLAMLTVVAVASLRSLPAMADYGLASILLYLIPAVVFLVPTALVAAELATGWKGGVYVWVREAFGNRIGFLAIWLQWIQNVVWYPIQIAFIAVSLSYVFGMGGLGNNGVYVAAVIIVLYWASTMVALRGGNLFAKVGSISGLIGTLFPALLLIVFGIIWLAIGKPVQTSLHASALLPPWTGIASIVLIVSNVLAYAGMEVNAVHANDLEHPGRQFPRAIALATALILLVLVLPTLAIAFAVPHRELGLIDGINLAFREFFDHFGMGWGTPVISLLIALGAFASVVAWIAGPSRGLLAAARTGLMPPALQKRNAHDVQEGILIPQGIIVTVLALLFVLIPNGNTAFATLVDMATALYLVMYMLMF
;
A
#
# COMPACT_ATOMS: atom_id res chain seq x y z
N MET A 1 -18.21 47.29 8.87
CA MET A 1 -16.89 47.37 8.30
C MET A 1 -16.84 46.35 7.17
N THR A 2 -16.95 46.81 5.94
CA THR A 2 -17.27 46.05 4.73
C THR A 2 -15.98 45.42 4.17
N VAL A 3 -15.94 44.11 3.99
CA VAL A 3 -14.82 43.42 3.35
C VAL A 3 -15.25 42.91 1.98
N HIS A 4 -14.55 43.39 0.96
CA HIS A 4 -14.73 43.09 -0.44
C HIS A 4 -14.43 41.60 -0.78
N MET A 5 -15.40 40.93 -1.40
CA MET A 5 -15.19 39.68 -2.14
C MET A 5 -14.45 39.95 -3.46
N LYS A 6 -13.34 39.27 -3.70
CA LYS A 6 -12.71 39.16 -5.01
C LYS A 6 -13.21 37.90 -5.74
N LYS A 7 -13.70 38.12 -6.97
CA LYS A 7 -14.16 37.09 -7.94
C LYS A 7 -13.00 36.22 -8.45
N PRO A 8 -13.24 34.96 -8.82
CA PRO A 8 -12.23 34.12 -9.47
C PRO A 8 -12.11 34.43 -10.97
N LEU A 9 -10.89 34.28 -11.49
CA LEU A 9 -10.52 34.45 -12.88
C LEU A 9 -11.16 33.39 -13.78
N ALA A 10 -11.68 33.86 -14.92
CA ALA A 10 -12.18 33.04 -16.02
C ALA A 10 -11.03 32.42 -16.82
N VAL A 11 -11.18 31.13 -17.14
CA VAL A 11 -10.33 30.40 -18.10
C VAL A 11 -10.85 30.70 -19.50
N VAL A 12 -9.97 31.21 -20.35
CA VAL A 12 -10.21 31.50 -21.78
C VAL A 12 -10.15 30.21 -22.57
N ALA A 13 -11.25 29.86 -23.23
CA ALA A 13 -11.29 28.83 -24.26
C ALA A 13 -10.79 29.41 -25.58
N HIS A 14 -9.87 28.74 -26.25
CA HIS A 14 -9.48 29.06 -27.64
C HIS A 14 -10.12 28.01 -28.56
N ASP A 15 -11.04 28.52 -29.37
CA ASP A 15 -11.55 27.88 -30.57
C ASP A 15 -10.48 27.83 -31.67
N ALA A 16 -10.39 26.74 -32.37
CA ALA A 16 -9.81 26.68 -33.70
C ALA A 16 -10.63 25.69 -34.55
N SER A 17 -11.42 26.30 -35.44
CA SER A 17 -12.23 25.68 -36.49
C SER A 17 -11.47 25.65 -37.82
N ALA A 18 -11.70 24.54 -38.56
CA ALA A 18 -11.81 24.38 -40.01
C ALA A 18 -10.58 24.43 -40.94
N ALA A 19 -10.43 23.37 -41.74
CA ALA A 19 -10.61 23.26 -43.19
C ALA A 19 -10.10 21.91 -43.69
N ALA A 20 -10.94 21.03 -44.16
CA ALA A 20 -11.34 20.69 -45.55
C ALA A 20 -10.23 20.11 -46.48
N HIS A 21 -10.37 18.86 -46.80
CA HIS A 21 -10.17 17.96 -47.97
C HIS A 21 -9.78 18.56 -49.35
N PRO A 22 -9.48 17.78 -50.48
CA PRO A 22 -9.22 16.34 -50.68
C PRO A 22 -8.16 16.03 -51.79
N GLY A 23 -7.96 14.72 -52.07
CA GLY A 23 -7.36 14.25 -53.37
C GLY A 23 -6.47 13.02 -53.19
N SER A 24 -6.93 11.93 -53.52
CA SER A 24 -7.08 11.08 -54.75
C SER A 24 -5.85 10.20 -55.04
N ALA A 25 -6.05 8.92 -54.94
CA ALA A 25 -6.04 7.86 -55.93
C ALA A 25 -4.73 7.10 -56.30
N ARG A 26 -4.96 5.79 -56.44
CA ARG A 26 -4.33 4.73 -57.26
C ARG A 26 -3.19 3.94 -56.61
N SER A 27 -3.49 2.68 -56.22
CA SER A 27 -3.60 1.48 -57.08
C SER A 27 -2.23 1.00 -57.63
N THR A 28 -1.77 -0.14 -57.15
CA THR A 28 -1.41 -1.29 -58.00
C THR A 28 -1.15 -2.55 -57.14
N THR A 29 -1.84 -3.59 -57.52
CA THR A 29 -1.68 -5.03 -57.33
C THR A 29 -0.26 -5.54 -57.54
N ASN A 30 0.17 -6.53 -56.74
CA ASN A 30 0.66 -7.80 -57.30
C ASN A 30 0.64 -8.93 -56.27
N ALA A 31 0.05 -10.01 -56.69
CA ALA A 31 0.03 -11.33 -56.08
C ALA A 31 1.31 -12.09 -56.46
N ALA A 32 1.76 -12.98 -55.57
CA ALA A 32 2.25 -14.32 -55.98
C ALA A 32 2.73 -15.14 -54.74
N THR A 33 2.02 -16.21 -54.49
CA THR A 33 2.42 -17.64 -54.35
C THR A 33 3.18 -18.04 -53.07
N ALA A 34 2.44 -18.86 -52.34
CA ALA A 34 2.95 -19.85 -51.40
C ALA A 34 3.68 -21.02 -52.13
N PRO A 35 4.45 -21.80 -51.40
CA PRO A 35 4.03 -23.17 -51.21
C PRO A 35 4.20 -23.77 -49.81
N THR A 36 3.18 -24.56 -49.50
CA THR A 36 3.03 -25.64 -48.55
C THR A 36 4.24 -26.62 -48.51
N THR A 37 4.60 -27.08 -47.29
CA THR A 37 4.91 -28.49 -46.99
C THR A 37 4.83 -28.77 -45.49
N THR A 38 3.91 -29.64 -45.14
CA THR A 38 3.86 -30.49 -43.94
C THR A 38 4.44 -31.87 -44.28
N PRO A 39 4.43 -32.85 -43.37
CA PRO A 39 5.21 -33.04 -42.13
C PRO A 39 6.02 -34.37 -42.18
N ARG A 40 6.87 -34.63 -41.19
CA ARG A 40 7.31 -36.00 -40.91
C ARG A 40 7.74 -36.21 -39.46
N ASN A 41 6.96 -37.03 -38.78
CA ASN A 41 7.40 -37.84 -37.64
C ASN A 41 7.91 -39.19 -38.15
N PRO A 42 8.89 -39.81 -37.53
CA PRO A 42 8.68 -41.12 -36.93
C PRO A 42 9.50 -41.39 -35.65
N SER A 43 8.82 -41.82 -34.60
CA SER A 43 8.85 -43.18 -34.03
C SER A 43 10.19 -43.76 -33.55
N ALA A 44 10.24 -43.98 -32.22
CA ALA A 44 10.54 -45.22 -31.50
C ALA A 44 11.94 -45.88 -31.66
N VAL A 45 12.51 -46.22 -30.54
CA VAL A 45 13.02 -47.54 -30.10
C VAL A 45 13.66 -47.40 -28.70
N ALA A 46 13.03 -47.95 -27.69
CA ALA A 46 13.34 -49.13 -26.89
C ALA A 46 14.65 -49.17 -26.06
N GLY A 47 14.48 -49.20 -24.76
CA GLY A 47 14.92 -50.31 -23.90
C GLY A 47 16.29 -50.21 -23.24
N ASN A 48 16.31 -50.16 -21.93
CA ASN A 48 16.96 -51.21 -21.15
C ASN A 48 16.68 -51.14 -19.63
N ARG A 49 16.53 -52.34 -19.06
CA ARG A 49 16.32 -52.66 -17.63
C ARG A 49 17.68 -52.73 -16.91
N ASN A 50 17.65 -52.43 -15.58
CA ASN A 50 18.20 -53.21 -14.44
C ASN A 50 18.02 -52.40 -13.16
N ARG A 51 17.29 -52.86 -12.22
CA ARG A 51 17.33 -53.83 -11.11
C ARG A 51 18.45 -53.60 -10.08
N THR A 52 17.94 -53.62 -8.84
CA THR A 52 18.55 -53.92 -7.53
C THR A 52 18.93 -52.67 -6.70
N GLY A 53 18.60 -52.51 -5.45
CA GLY A 53 18.17 -53.40 -4.38
C GLY A 53 17.88 -52.58 -3.12
N ILE A 54 17.02 -53.11 -2.28
CA ILE A 54 16.68 -52.65 -0.93
C ILE A 54 17.75 -53.17 0.05
N PRO A 55 18.03 -52.50 1.22
CA PRO A 55 17.35 -53.01 2.39
C PRO A 55 16.87 -51.94 3.40
N ALA A 56 15.85 -52.39 4.14
CA ALA A 56 15.23 -51.75 5.29
C ALA A 56 16.12 -51.80 6.56
N HIS A 57 16.01 -50.78 7.40
CA HIS A 57 16.22 -51.00 8.84
C HIS A 57 15.18 -50.19 9.65
N ALA A 58 14.47 -50.94 10.46
CA ALA A 58 13.55 -50.50 11.48
C ALA A 58 14.32 -50.03 12.73
N GLY A 59 13.75 -49.08 13.46
CA GLY A 59 14.22 -48.67 14.76
C GLY A 59 13.15 -47.86 15.49
N ALA A 60 12.34 -48.59 16.28
CA ALA A 60 11.37 -48.01 17.23
C ALA A 60 12.13 -47.44 18.42
N ASN A 61 11.68 -46.27 18.91
CA ASN A 61 11.80 -46.01 20.36
C ASN A 61 10.60 -45.22 20.88
N ARG A 62 9.97 -45.81 21.90
CA ARG A 62 8.90 -45.26 22.74
C ARG A 62 9.55 -44.47 23.88
N GLY A 63 8.93 -43.35 24.25
CA GLY A 63 9.25 -42.67 25.52
C GLY A 63 8.13 -41.69 25.90
N ASN A 64 7.37 -42.09 26.91
CA ASN A 64 6.35 -41.33 27.64
C ASN A 64 6.94 -40.11 28.36
N GLY A 65 6.09 -39.11 28.61
CA GLY A 65 6.29 -38.09 29.64
C GLY A 65 5.25 -36.99 29.56
N ALA A 66 4.32 -37.04 30.50
CA ALA A 66 3.18 -36.13 30.64
C ALA A 66 3.53 -34.81 31.35
N ASP A 67 2.58 -33.88 31.24
CA ASP A 67 2.17 -32.81 32.17
C ASP A 67 2.78 -31.41 32.02
N GLY A 68 1.84 -30.43 31.91
CA GLY A 68 2.08 -29.06 32.33
C GLY A 68 1.33 -27.99 31.56
N HIS A 69 0.20 -27.59 32.07
CA HIS A 69 -0.70 -26.53 31.61
C HIS A 69 -0.01 -25.19 31.27
N GLY A 70 -0.46 -24.59 30.17
CA GLY A 70 -0.17 -23.21 29.83
C GLY A 70 -0.82 -22.84 28.50
N ALA A 71 -2.13 -22.55 28.52
CA ALA A 71 -2.86 -22.09 27.31
C ALA A 71 -2.47 -20.68 26.96
N ILE A 72 -1.58 -20.57 25.97
CA ILE A 72 -1.45 -19.36 25.11
C ILE A 72 -1.80 -19.84 23.71
N ALA A 73 -2.74 -19.16 23.04
CA ALA A 73 -3.27 -19.53 21.74
C ALA A 73 -2.15 -19.77 20.73
N SER A 74 -1.77 -21.01 20.54
CA SER A 74 -0.88 -21.48 19.49
C SER A 74 -1.68 -21.43 18.19
N THR A 75 -1.30 -20.52 17.31
CA THR A 75 -1.69 -20.56 15.90
C THR A 75 -1.17 -21.88 15.32
N ALA A 76 -2.03 -22.89 15.26
CA ALA A 76 -1.70 -24.19 14.72
C ALA A 76 -1.36 -24.06 13.22
N THR A 77 -0.09 -24.17 12.92
CA THR A 77 0.42 -24.25 11.53
C THR A 77 0.21 -25.68 11.06
N VAL A 78 -0.70 -25.89 10.11
CA VAL A 78 -0.94 -27.21 9.51
C VAL A 78 0.14 -27.47 8.47
N ALA A 79 1.03 -28.43 8.70
CA ALA A 79 2.02 -28.87 7.73
C ALA A 79 1.41 -29.90 6.77
N ASN A 80 1.44 -29.63 5.47
CA ASN A 80 1.03 -30.57 4.42
C ASN A 80 2.17 -31.57 4.12
N LYS A 81 1.84 -32.71 3.46
CA LYS A 81 2.74 -33.85 3.14
C LYS A 81 4.05 -33.49 2.39
N THR A 82 4.21 -32.25 1.94
CA THR A 82 5.42 -31.76 1.25
C THR A 82 6.34 -30.91 2.15
N GLY A 83 6.08 -30.83 3.45
CA GLY A 83 6.91 -30.02 4.38
C GLY A 83 6.79 -28.50 4.22
N LYS A 84 5.92 -28.00 3.34
CA LYS A 84 5.65 -26.58 3.18
C LYS A 84 4.62 -26.13 4.21
N THR A 85 4.99 -25.15 5.01
CA THR A 85 4.07 -24.53 5.98
C THR A 85 2.99 -23.77 5.22
N MET A 86 1.73 -24.22 5.33
CA MET A 86 0.59 -23.58 4.66
C MET A 86 0.09 -22.42 5.52
N MET A 87 -0.34 -21.34 4.83
CA MET A 87 -0.87 -20.14 5.48
C MET A 87 -2.35 -20.34 5.83
N THR A 88 -2.79 -19.83 6.98
CA THR A 88 -4.20 -19.83 7.36
C THR A 88 -4.95 -18.62 6.82
N VAL A 89 -6.28 -18.70 6.76
CA VAL A 89 -7.18 -17.59 6.38
C VAL A 89 -6.92 -16.35 7.25
N SER A 90 -6.78 -16.53 8.56
CA SER A 90 -6.53 -15.43 9.51
C SER A 90 -5.15 -14.81 9.34
N GLN A 91 -4.12 -15.61 9.04
CA GLN A 91 -2.77 -15.09 8.77
C GLN A 91 -2.74 -14.22 7.51
N LEU A 92 -3.39 -14.68 6.42
CA LEU A 92 -3.48 -13.88 5.21
C LEU A 92 -4.31 -12.62 5.41
N ALA A 93 -5.44 -12.71 6.14
CA ALA A 93 -6.25 -11.55 6.47
C ALA A 93 -5.45 -10.50 7.27
N MET A 94 -4.72 -10.93 8.31
CA MET A 94 -3.90 -10.02 9.12
C MET A 94 -2.74 -9.41 8.32
N LEU A 95 -2.09 -10.19 7.46
CA LEU A 95 -1.05 -9.69 6.55
C LEU A 95 -1.62 -8.59 5.64
N THR A 96 -2.83 -8.80 5.13
CA THR A 96 -3.54 -7.85 4.29
C THR A 96 -3.92 -6.58 5.06
N VAL A 97 -4.43 -6.70 6.28
CA VAL A 97 -4.74 -5.56 7.15
C VAL A 97 -3.49 -4.70 7.39
N VAL A 98 -2.37 -5.33 7.76
CA VAL A 98 -1.10 -4.61 8.03
C VAL A 98 -0.54 -3.94 6.78
N ALA A 99 -0.73 -4.54 5.60
CA ALA A 99 -0.25 -3.99 4.34
C ALA A 99 -1.08 -2.77 3.86
N VAL A 100 -2.39 -2.79 4.09
CA VAL A 100 -3.34 -1.80 3.57
C VAL A 100 -3.68 -0.73 4.61
N ALA A 101 -3.99 -1.10 5.86
CA ALA A 101 -4.40 -0.14 6.88
C ALA A 101 -3.29 0.84 7.23
N SER A 102 -3.53 2.12 6.98
CA SER A 102 -2.58 3.19 7.27
C SER A 102 -3.23 4.28 8.13
N LEU A 103 -2.64 4.55 9.30
CA LEU A 103 -3.11 5.62 10.19
C LEU A 103 -2.99 7.01 9.56
N ARG A 104 -2.10 7.17 8.61
CA ARG A 104 -1.82 8.43 7.93
C ARG A 104 -3.04 9.02 7.22
N SER A 105 -3.96 8.17 6.72
CA SER A 105 -5.14 8.63 5.97
C SER A 105 -6.31 9.05 6.87
N LEU A 106 -6.29 8.72 8.17
CA LEU A 106 -7.41 8.95 9.08
C LEU A 106 -7.80 10.43 9.24
N PRO A 107 -6.84 11.38 9.40
CA PRO A 107 -7.20 12.80 9.60
C PRO A 107 -7.93 13.39 8.40
N ALA A 108 -7.53 13.07 7.18
CA ALA A 108 -8.17 13.55 5.96
C ALA A 108 -9.66 13.14 5.87
N MET A 109 -9.99 11.95 6.39
CA MET A 109 -11.38 11.48 6.43
C MET A 109 -12.13 11.96 7.67
N ALA A 110 -11.44 12.24 8.77
CA ALA A 110 -12.07 12.77 10.00
C ALA A 110 -12.71 14.13 9.78
N ASP A 111 -12.20 14.92 8.84
CA ASP A 111 -12.78 16.21 8.42
C ASP A 111 -14.22 16.07 7.88
N TYR A 112 -14.59 14.89 7.37
CA TYR A 112 -15.95 14.59 6.88
C TYR A 112 -16.88 14.01 7.95
N GLY A 113 -16.43 13.86 9.20
CA GLY A 113 -17.24 13.36 10.30
C GLY A 113 -17.92 12.03 9.99
N LEU A 114 -19.25 11.95 10.17
CA LEU A 114 -20.02 10.72 9.88
C LEU A 114 -20.00 10.30 8.41
N ALA A 115 -19.85 11.25 7.48
CA ALA A 115 -19.76 10.92 6.05
C ALA A 115 -18.54 10.07 5.71
N SER A 116 -17.50 10.07 6.56
CA SER A 116 -16.32 9.20 6.39
C SER A 116 -16.69 7.72 6.33
N ILE A 117 -17.78 7.29 6.97
CA ILE A 117 -18.28 5.91 6.91
C ILE A 117 -18.56 5.51 5.47
N LEU A 118 -19.34 6.30 4.73
CA LEU A 118 -19.66 6.02 3.34
C LEU A 118 -18.45 6.25 2.42
N LEU A 119 -17.62 7.25 2.71
CA LEU A 119 -16.41 7.54 1.96
C LEU A 119 -15.37 6.40 2.07
N TYR A 120 -15.38 5.61 3.13
CA TYR A 120 -14.61 4.37 3.24
C TYR A 120 -15.35 3.18 2.65
N LEU A 121 -16.66 3.03 2.89
CA LEU A 121 -17.42 1.85 2.48
C LEU A 121 -17.54 1.75 0.96
N ILE A 122 -17.81 2.85 0.26
CA ILE A 122 -17.98 2.86 -1.20
C ILE A 122 -16.70 2.37 -1.90
N PRO A 123 -15.50 2.95 -1.66
CA PRO A 123 -14.27 2.43 -2.28
C PRO A 123 -13.94 1.00 -1.84
N ALA A 124 -14.28 0.59 -0.62
CA ALA A 124 -14.05 -0.79 -0.18
C ALA A 124 -14.86 -1.79 -1.02
N VAL A 125 -16.14 -1.50 -1.26
CA VAL A 125 -17.03 -2.38 -2.03
C VAL A 125 -16.73 -2.33 -3.52
N VAL A 126 -16.48 -1.13 -4.07
CA VAL A 126 -16.33 -0.93 -5.53
C VAL A 126 -14.90 -1.21 -6.00
N PHE A 127 -13.91 -1.00 -5.15
CA PHE A 127 -12.50 -1.13 -5.52
C PHE A 127 -11.80 -2.25 -4.74
N LEU A 128 -11.71 -2.17 -3.39
CA LEU A 128 -10.91 -3.10 -2.58
C LEU A 128 -11.30 -4.56 -2.81
N VAL A 129 -12.58 -4.90 -2.69
CA VAL A 129 -13.04 -6.30 -2.80
C VAL A 129 -12.86 -6.84 -4.23
N PRO A 130 -13.32 -6.16 -5.31
CA PRO A 130 -13.13 -6.65 -6.67
C PRO A 130 -11.66 -6.80 -7.05
N THR A 131 -10.83 -5.79 -6.78
CA THR A 131 -9.41 -5.83 -7.14
C THR A 131 -8.65 -6.92 -6.40
N ALA A 132 -8.97 -7.16 -5.12
CA ALA A 132 -8.37 -8.24 -4.35
C ALA A 132 -8.74 -9.63 -4.90
N LEU A 133 -10.00 -9.84 -5.28
CA LEU A 133 -10.45 -11.11 -5.84
C LEU A 133 -9.83 -11.38 -7.21
N VAL A 134 -9.78 -10.38 -8.08
CA VAL A 134 -9.14 -10.52 -9.41
C VAL A 134 -7.64 -10.73 -9.26
N ALA A 135 -6.97 -9.99 -8.37
CA ALA A 135 -5.55 -10.21 -8.10
C ALA A 135 -5.26 -11.63 -7.59
N ALA A 136 -6.16 -12.22 -6.80
CA ALA A 136 -6.05 -13.61 -6.35
C ALA A 136 -6.17 -14.61 -7.50
N GLU A 137 -7.13 -14.41 -8.38
CA GLU A 137 -7.30 -15.24 -9.56
C GLU A 137 -6.07 -15.19 -10.46
N LEU A 138 -5.57 -13.99 -10.74
CA LEU A 138 -4.32 -13.80 -11.48
C LEU A 138 -3.12 -14.47 -10.81
N ALA A 139 -3.00 -14.37 -9.48
CA ALA A 139 -1.89 -15.00 -8.73
C ALA A 139 -1.96 -16.52 -8.71
N THR A 140 -3.15 -17.12 -8.79
CA THR A 140 -3.30 -18.58 -8.90
C THR A 140 -2.98 -19.09 -10.29
N GLY A 141 -3.29 -18.31 -11.33
CA GLY A 141 -3.01 -18.65 -12.72
C GLY A 141 -1.54 -18.41 -13.14
N TRP A 142 -0.98 -17.27 -12.72
CA TRP A 142 0.36 -16.84 -13.14
C TRP A 142 1.21 -16.39 -11.97
N LYS A 143 2.29 -17.11 -11.69
CA LYS A 143 3.24 -16.74 -10.63
C LYS A 143 4.15 -15.60 -11.11
N GLY A 144 4.28 -14.53 -10.34
CA GLY A 144 5.23 -13.46 -10.63
C GLY A 144 4.70 -12.03 -10.48
N GLY A 145 3.44 -11.86 -10.04
CA GLY A 145 2.87 -10.55 -9.72
C GLY A 145 2.54 -9.70 -10.95
N VAL A 146 2.33 -8.41 -10.72
CA VAL A 146 1.79 -7.42 -11.69
C VAL A 146 2.48 -7.48 -13.05
N TYR A 147 3.82 -7.56 -13.11
CA TYR A 147 4.55 -7.65 -14.37
C TYR A 147 4.09 -8.83 -15.22
N VAL A 148 4.03 -10.03 -14.61
CA VAL A 148 3.68 -11.26 -15.34
C VAL A 148 2.23 -11.22 -15.79
N TRP A 149 1.32 -10.79 -14.92
CA TRP A 149 -0.11 -10.73 -15.22
C TRP A 149 -0.40 -9.84 -16.43
N VAL A 150 0.13 -8.62 -16.42
CA VAL A 150 -0.07 -7.69 -17.54
C VAL A 150 0.68 -8.12 -18.80
N ARG A 151 1.87 -8.73 -18.65
CA ARG A 151 2.64 -9.24 -19.79
C ARG A 151 1.91 -10.37 -20.53
N GLU A 152 1.28 -11.28 -19.81
CA GLU A 152 0.54 -12.40 -20.42
C GLU A 152 -0.66 -11.91 -21.25
N ALA A 153 -1.30 -10.81 -20.82
CA ALA A 153 -2.43 -10.21 -21.52
C ALA A 153 -2.01 -9.29 -22.68
N PHE A 154 -1.01 -8.41 -22.46
CA PHE A 154 -0.70 -7.28 -23.35
C PHE A 154 0.75 -7.25 -23.86
N GLY A 155 1.55 -8.27 -23.53
CA GLY A 155 2.95 -8.37 -23.96
C GLY A 155 3.94 -7.60 -23.10
N ASN A 156 5.24 -7.80 -23.40
CA ASN A 156 6.35 -7.35 -22.56
C ASN A 156 6.39 -5.83 -22.29
N ARG A 157 6.04 -4.99 -23.28
CA ARG A 157 6.11 -3.52 -23.15
C ARG A 157 5.09 -2.99 -22.16
N ILE A 158 3.84 -3.47 -22.25
CA ILE A 158 2.75 -3.03 -21.35
C ILE A 158 2.97 -3.63 -19.96
N GLY A 159 3.41 -4.90 -19.88
CA GLY A 159 3.82 -5.50 -18.59
C GLY A 159 4.92 -4.70 -17.91
N PHE A 160 5.93 -4.24 -18.66
CA PHE A 160 6.96 -3.36 -18.12
C PHE A 160 6.41 -2.02 -17.65
N LEU A 161 5.52 -1.39 -18.42
CA LEU A 161 4.87 -0.14 -18.01
C LEU A 161 4.12 -0.30 -16.69
N ALA A 162 3.36 -1.40 -16.50
CA ALA A 162 2.62 -1.65 -15.27
C ALA A 162 3.53 -1.76 -14.05
N ILE A 163 4.62 -2.55 -14.11
CA ILE A 163 5.55 -2.67 -12.98
C ILE A 163 6.36 -1.40 -12.76
N TRP A 164 6.65 -0.63 -13.81
CA TRP A 164 7.30 0.66 -13.70
C TRP A 164 6.39 1.68 -13.00
N LEU A 165 5.09 1.70 -13.33
CA LEU A 165 4.09 2.53 -12.65
C LEU A 165 3.96 2.15 -11.17
N GLN A 166 3.97 0.87 -10.83
CA GLN A 166 3.97 0.41 -9.44
C GLN A 166 5.23 0.87 -8.70
N TRP A 167 6.39 0.79 -9.34
CA TRP A 167 7.64 1.23 -8.75
C TRP A 167 7.67 2.76 -8.55
N ILE A 168 7.38 3.56 -9.57
CA ILE A 168 7.42 5.02 -9.46
C ILE A 168 6.37 5.56 -8.50
N GLN A 169 5.20 4.93 -8.41
CA GLN A 169 4.20 5.26 -7.40
C GLN A 169 4.77 5.09 -5.98
N ASN A 170 5.50 3.99 -5.72
CA ASN A 170 6.18 3.79 -4.44
C ASN A 170 7.26 4.85 -4.18
N VAL A 171 8.00 5.26 -5.21
CA VAL A 171 8.99 6.34 -5.08
C VAL A 171 8.33 7.64 -4.61
N VAL A 172 7.14 7.95 -5.13
CA VAL A 172 6.34 9.11 -4.70
C VAL A 172 5.76 8.92 -3.30
N TRP A 173 5.40 7.68 -2.93
CA TRP A 173 4.83 7.34 -1.63
C TRP A 173 5.83 7.51 -0.46
N TYR A 174 7.14 7.28 -0.68
CA TYR A 174 8.12 7.40 0.42
C TYR A 174 8.19 8.78 1.07
N PRO A 175 8.27 9.91 0.34
CA PRO A 175 8.22 11.23 0.97
C PRO A 175 6.96 11.46 1.78
N ILE A 176 5.80 10.97 1.31
CA ILE A 176 4.52 11.09 2.02
C ILE A 176 4.59 10.35 3.36
N GLN A 177 5.07 9.11 3.35
CA GLN A 177 5.13 8.29 4.55
C GLN A 177 6.17 8.82 5.56
N ILE A 178 7.31 9.31 5.08
CA ILE A 178 8.36 9.83 5.95
C ILE A 178 8.01 11.24 6.45
N ALA A 179 7.27 12.07 5.71
CA ALA A 179 6.73 13.32 6.21
C ALA A 179 5.80 13.08 7.43
N PHE A 180 4.98 12.05 7.36
CA PHE A 180 4.16 11.61 8.50
C PHE A 180 5.03 11.20 9.70
N ILE A 181 6.15 10.50 9.47
CA ILE A 181 7.13 10.17 10.52
C ILE A 181 7.76 11.46 11.10
N ALA A 182 8.16 12.41 10.25
CA ALA A 182 8.77 13.66 10.68
C ALA A 182 7.86 14.45 11.61
N VAL A 183 6.57 14.55 11.24
CA VAL A 183 5.57 15.20 12.09
C VAL A 183 5.38 14.44 13.40
N SER A 184 5.26 13.11 13.35
CA SER A 184 5.13 12.32 14.58
C SER A 184 6.34 12.51 15.52
N LEU A 185 7.57 12.56 14.96
CA LEU A 185 8.77 12.84 15.73
C LEU A 185 8.77 14.24 16.37
N SER A 186 8.16 15.25 15.72
CA SER A 186 8.03 16.58 16.33
C SER A 186 7.19 16.57 17.61
N TYR A 187 6.18 15.72 17.67
CA TYR A 187 5.38 15.49 18.88
C TYR A 187 6.13 14.71 19.96
N VAL A 188 7.06 13.80 19.59
CA VAL A 188 7.94 13.12 20.56
C VAL A 188 8.79 14.12 21.33
N PHE A 189 9.27 15.17 20.66
CA PHE A 189 10.09 16.21 21.27
C PHE A 189 9.27 17.36 21.90
N GLY A 190 7.94 17.28 21.91
CA GLY A 190 7.06 18.34 22.39
C GLY A 190 7.08 19.61 21.53
N MET A 191 7.59 19.52 20.30
CA MET A 191 7.74 20.62 19.35
C MET A 191 6.82 20.42 18.14
N GLY A 192 5.51 20.17 18.35
CA GLY A 192 4.54 19.86 17.27
C GLY A 192 4.56 20.87 16.12
N GLY A 193 4.81 22.15 16.39
CA GLY A 193 4.96 23.18 15.35
C GLY A 193 6.13 22.96 14.38
N LEU A 194 7.13 22.15 14.77
CA LEU A 194 8.28 21.82 13.90
C LEU A 194 7.84 21.00 12.67
N GLY A 195 6.74 20.25 12.78
CA GLY A 195 6.13 19.54 11.66
C GLY A 195 5.67 20.43 10.50
N ASN A 196 5.44 21.72 10.75
CA ASN A 196 5.10 22.71 9.73
C ASN A 196 6.34 23.33 9.06
N ASN A 197 7.56 23.03 9.54
CA ASN A 197 8.79 23.52 8.94
C ASN A 197 9.22 22.59 7.80
N GLY A 198 9.06 23.06 6.55
CA GLY A 198 9.38 22.28 5.35
C GLY A 198 10.85 21.82 5.29
N VAL A 199 11.78 22.62 5.80
CA VAL A 199 13.20 22.23 5.83
C VAL A 199 13.43 21.07 6.78
N TYR A 200 12.82 21.10 7.98
CA TYR A 200 12.87 19.99 8.92
C TYR A 200 12.27 18.71 8.30
N VAL A 201 11.07 18.81 7.70
CA VAL A 201 10.41 17.66 7.07
C VAL A 201 11.28 17.08 5.96
N ALA A 202 11.81 17.93 5.06
CA ALA A 202 12.68 17.49 3.97
C ALA A 202 13.95 16.83 4.49
N ALA A 203 14.59 17.40 5.53
CA ALA A 203 15.80 16.83 6.14
C ALA A 203 15.51 15.43 6.72
N VAL A 204 14.40 15.27 7.45
CA VAL A 204 14.00 13.96 7.99
C VAL A 204 13.70 12.96 6.86
N ILE A 205 13.02 13.39 5.78
CA ILE A 205 12.76 12.53 4.62
C ILE A 205 14.09 12.01 4.05
N ILE A 206 15.04 12.90 3.78
CA ILE A 206 16.32 12.54 3.19
C ILE A 206 17.09 11.59 4.11
N VAL A 207 17.24 11.93 5.39
CA VAL A 207 18.03 11.15 6.35
C VAL A 207 17.43 9.75 6.54
N LEU A 208 16.12 9.65 6.82
CA LEU A 208 15.48 8.36 7.08
C LEU A 208 15.40 7.50 5.83
N TYR A 209 15.16 8.11 4.65
CA TYR A 209 15.12 7.36 3.41
C TYR A 209 16.48 6.77 3.05
N TRP A 210 17.57 7.55 3.12
CA TRP A 210 18.92 7.05 2.84
C TRP A 210 19.39 6.05 3.90
N ALA A 211 19.05 6.26 5.18
CA ALA A 211 19.31 5.26 6.23
C ALA A 211 18.63 3.92 5.93
N SER A 212 17.35 3.96 5.53
CA SER A 212 16.58 2.78 5.12
C SER A 212 17.18 2.11 3.89
N THR A 213 17.62 2.89 2.90
CA THR A 213 18.29 2.39 1.69
C THR A 213 19.63 1.73 2.02
N MET A 214 20.44 2.31 2.90
CA MET A 214 21.70 1.72 3.34
C MET A 214 21.50 0.39 4.06
N VAL A 215 20.46 0.30 4.90
CA VAL A 215 20.08 -0.97 5.54
C VAL A 215 19.62 -1.97 4.48
N ALA A 216 18.82 -1.55 3.50
CA ALA A 216 18.37 -2.40 2.40
C ALA A 216 19.55 -2.95 1.57
N LEU A 217 20.54 -2.12 1.27
CA LEU A 217 21.74 -2.49 0.50
C LEU A 217 22.62 -3.53 1.20
N ARG A 218 22.58 -3.60 2.54
CA ARG A 218 23.30 -4.64 3.31
C ARG A 218 22.65 -6.01 3.22
N GLY A 219 21.43 -6.11 2.69
CA GLY A 219 20.69 -7.36 2.60
C GLY A 219 20.23 -7.89 3.97
N GLY A 220 19.50 -8.98 3.96
CA GLY A 220 19.14 -9.72 5.19
C GLY A 220 17.64 -9.78 5.49
N ASN A 221 17.27 -10.76 6.35
CA ASN A 221 15.89 -11.03 6.77
C ASN A 221 15.39 -10.09 7.90
N LEU A 222 16.18 -9.08 8.25
CA LEU A 222 15.84 -8.13 9.32
C LEU A 222 14.52 -7.40 8.99
N PHE A 223 14.30 -7.10 7.70
CA PHE A 223 13.11 -6.42 7.21
C PHE A 223 11.80 -7.14 7.50
N ALA A 224 11.75 -8.46 7.28
CA ALA A 224 10.54 -9.24 7.49
C ALA A 224 10.13 -9.31 8.96
N LYS A 225 11.11 -9.44 9.87
CA LYS A 225 10.85 -9.50 11.32
C LYS A 225 10.46 -8.12 11.89
N VAL A 226 11.18 -7.07 11.49
CA VAL A 226 10.90 -5.71 11.96
C VAL A 226 9.54 -5.23 11.43
N GLY A 227 9.23 -5.48 10.14
CA GLY A 227 7.98 -5.03 9.53
C GLY A 227 6.71 -5.58 10.18
N SER A 228 6.68 -6.87 10.54
CA SER A 228 5.49 -7.48 11.14
C SER A 228 5.21 -7.00 12.57
N ILE A 229 6.23 -6.94 13.43
CA ILE A 229 6.09 -6.49 14.82
C ILE A 229 5.77 -5.00 14.88
N SER A 230 6.47 -4.19 14.08
CA SER A 230 6.27 -2.75 14.09
C SER A 230 4.96 -2.33 13.45
N GLY A 231 4.46 -3.07 12.44
CA GLY A 231 3.12 -2.85 11.89
C GLY A 231 2.02 -3.11 12.92
N LEU A 232 2.18 -4.15 13.74
CA LEU A 232 1.24 -4.44 14.81
C LEU A 232 1.24 -3.35 15.89
N ILE A 233 2.44 -3.00 16.40
CA ILE A 233 2.59 -2.07 17.52
C ILE A 233 2.38 -0.62 17.06
N GLY A 234 2.87 -0.24 15.89
CA GLY A 234 2.83 1.14 15.42
C GLY A 234 1.57 1.49 14.61
N THR A 235 0.73 0.53 14.25
CA THR A 235 -0.51 0.78 13.49
C THR A 235 -1.75 0.29 14.23
N LEU A 236 -1.82 -1.01 14.55
CA LEU A 236 -3.03 -1.57 15.16
C LEU A 236 -3.22 -1.12 16.61
N PHE A 237 -2.16 -1.02 17.40
CA PHE A 237 -2.27 -0.57 18.79
C PHE A 237 -2.72 0.90 18.88
N PRO A 238 -2.14 1.89 18.16
CA PRO A 238 -2.68 3.25 18.16
C PRO A 238 -4.11 3.34 17.62
N ALA A 239 -4.47 2.57 16.58
CA ALA A 239 -5.85 2.53 16.09
C ALA A 239 -6.83 2.04 17.17
N LEU A 240 -6.49 0.94 17.86
CA LEU A 240 -7.32 0.43 18.95
C LEU A 240 -7.43 1.42 20.10
N LEU A 241 -6.33 2.08 20.44
CA LEU A 241 -6.32 3.09 21.50
C LEU A 241 -7.22 4.29 21.15
N LEU A 242 -7.20 4.76 19.89
CA LEU A 242 -8.14 5.80 19.42
C LEU A 242 -9.60 5.34 19.52
N ILE A 243 -9.90 4.09 19.16
CA ILE A 243 -11.26 3.54 19.30
C ILE A 243 -11.69 3.59 20.76
N VAL A 244 -10.84 3.11 21.68
CA VAL A 244 -11.11 3.10 23.11
C VAL A 244 -11.35 4.53 23.63
N PHE A 245 -10.48 5.48 23.27
CA PHE A 245 -10.65 6.88 23.66
C PHE A 245 -11.92 7.49 23.08
N GLY A 246 -12.25 7.21 21.82
CA GLY A 246 -13.50 7.67 21.20
C GLY A 246 -14.75 7.14 21.95
N ILE A 247 -14.75 5.87 22.33
CA ILE A 247 -15.83 5.25 23.12
C ILE A 247 -15.93 5.91 24.50
N ILE A 248 -14.80 6.09 25.20
CA ILE A 248 -14.78 6.75 26.51
C ILE A 248 -15.28 8.18 26.38
N TRP A 249 -14.84 8.95 25.36
CA TRP A 249 -15.26 10.31 25.09
C TRP A 249 -16.79 10.45 25.00
N LEU A 250 -17.43 9.55 24.24
CA LEU A 250 -18.88 9.49 24.13
C LEU A 250 -19.55 9.08 25.44
N ALA A 251 -19.00 8.07 26.14
CA ALA A 251 -19.57 7.52 27.36
C ALA A 251 -19.61 8.54 28.52
N ILE A 252 -18.60 9.44 28.60
CA ILE A 252 -18.54 10.51 29.60
C ILE A 252 -19.28 11.78 29.18
N GLY A 253 -19.99 11.76 28.03
CA GLY A 253 -20.85 12.86 27.57
C GLY A 253 -20.08 14.10 27.12
N LYS A 254 -18.85 13.95 26.61
CA LYS A 254 -18.07 15.09 26.10
C LYS A 254 -18.66 15.63 24.80
N PRO A 255 -18.52 16.97 24.56
CA PRO A 255 -19.01 17.58 23.33
C PRO A 255 -18.35 16.96 22.11
N VAL A 256 -19.17 16.59 21.13
CA VAL A 256 -18.72 15.99 19.87
C VAL A 256 -18.57 17.11 18.85
N GLN A 257 -17.43 17.18 18.19
CA GLN A 257 -17.08 18.22 17.22
C GLN A 257 -17.74 18.03 15.84
N THR A 258 -18.41 16.91 15.61
CA THR A 258 -19.11 16.58 14.36
C THR A 258 -20.60 16.36 14.59
N SER A 259 -21.42 16.61 13.56
CA SER A 259 -22.85 16.35 13.59
C SER A 259 -23.17 14.86 13.65
N LEU A 260 -24.00 14.43 14.58
CA LEU A 260 -24.47 13.03 14.73
C LEU A 260 -25.84 12.78 14.07
N HIS A 261 -26.38 13.74 13.29
CA HIS A 261 -27.63 13.53 12.58
C HIS A 261 -27.45 12.54 11.42
N ALA A 262 -28.47 11.76 11.11
CA ALA A 262 -28.44 10.76 10.02
C ALA A 262 -28.13 11.40 8.64
N SER A 263 -28.53 12.67 8.43
CA SER A 263 -28.19 13.42 7.22
C SER A 263 -26.69 13.66 7.04
N ALA A 264 -25.92 13.67 8.13
CA ALA A 264 -24.48 13.85 8.09
C ALA A 264 -23.71 12.59 7.61
N LEU A 265 -24.40 11.46 7.44
CA LEU A 265 -23.82 10.26 6.80
C LEU A 265 -23.57 10.46 5.31
N LEU A 266 -24.35 11.32 4.65
CA LEU A 266 -24.17 11.59 3.24
C LEU A 266 -23.13 12.70 3.06
N PRO A 267 -22.03 12.45 2.33
CA PRO A 267 -21.08 13.50 2.02
C PRO A 267 -21.77 14.58 1.16
N PRO A 268 -21.47 15.87 1.40
CA PRO A 268 -22.00 16.92 0.58
C PRO A 268 -21.56 16.73 -0.87
N TRP A 269 -22.55 16.66 -1.79
CA TRP A 269 -22.24 16.51 -3.20
C TRP A 269 -21.86 17.87 -3.80
N THR A 270 -20.57 18.02 -4.14
CA THR A 270 -19.99 19.24 -4.72
C THR A 270 -19.57 19.02 -6.19
N GLY A 271 -20.17 18.05 -6.87
CA GLY A 271 -19.86 17.73 -8.25
C GLY A 271 -18.55 16.94 -8.39
N ILE A 272 -17.70 17.35 -9.35
CA ILE A 272 -16.45 16.62 -9.65
C ILE A 272 -15.52 16.49 -8.43
N ALA A 273 -15.51 17.50 -7.55
CA ALA A 273 -14.68 17.44 -6.33
C ALA A 273 -15.05 16.27 -5.42
N SER A 274 -16.33 15.90 -5.34
CA SER A 274 -16.76 14.70 -4.56
C SER A 274 -16.27 13.40 -5.20
N ILE A 275 -16.21 13.34 -6.53
CA ILE A 275 -15.65 12.18 -7.25
C ILE A 275 -14.13 12.09 -6.97
N VAL A 276 -13.41 13.21 -7.08
CA VAL A 276 -11.97 13.27 -6.79
C VAL A 276 -11.67 12.78 -5.37
N LEU A 277 -12.47 13.21 -4.39
CA LEU A 277 -12.34 12.76 -3.01
C LEU A 277 -12.48 11.24 -2.86
N ILE A 278 -13.52 10.66 -3.48
CA ILE A 278 -13.74 9.19 -3.46
C ILE A 278 -12.57 8.47 -4.13
N VAL A 279 -12.11 8.98 -5.27
CA VAL A 279 -10.99 8.41 -6.03
C VAL A 279 -9.67 8.54 -5.24
N SER A 280 -9.40 9.66 -4.61
CA SER A 280 -8.20 9.84 -3.77
C SER A 280 -8.19 8.88 -2.58
N ASN A 281 -9.37 8.54 -2.04
CA ASN A 281 -9.50 7.58 -0.95
C ASN A 281 -9.25 6.12 -1.40
N VAL A 282 -9.28 5.83 -2.71
CA VAL A 282 -8.90 4.50 -3.25
C VAL A 282 -7.45 4.16 -2.88
N LEU A 283 -6.54 5.15 -2.79
CA LEU A 283 -5.16 4.91 -2.37
C LEU A 283 -5.07 4.30 -0.96
N ALA A 284 -6.04 4.55 -0.09
CA ALA A 284 -6.08 3.94 1.25
C ALA A 284 -6.24 2.41 1.21
N TYR A 285 -6.72 1.87 0.08
CA TYR A 285 -6.93 0.43 -0.14
C TYR A 285 -5.95 -0.20 -1.14
N ALA A 286 -5.02 0.59 -1.66
CA ALA A 286 -4.02 0.10 -2.61
C ALA A 286 -3.01 -0.84 -1.93
N GLY A 287 -2.46 -1.80 -2.69
CA GLY A 287 -1.49 -2.78 -2.18
C GLY A 287 -2.04 -4.19 -1.98
N MET A 288 -3.31 -4.45 -2.30
CA MET A 288 -3.91 -5.78 -2.17
C MET A 288 -3.27 -6.81 -3.11
N GLU A 289 -2.84 -6.38 -4.28
CA GLU A 289 -2.17 -7.23 -5.26
C GLU A 289 -0.83 -7.78 -4.75
N VAL A 290 -0.15 -7.06 -3.85
CA VAL A 290 1.11 -7.52 -3.25
C VAL A 290 0.90 -8.79 -2.42
N ASN A 291 -0.23 -8.89 -1.72
CA ASN A 291 -0.58 -10.05 -0.90
C ASN A 291 -1.23 -11.17 -1.71
N ALA A 292 -1.72 -10.89 -2.93
CA ALA A 292 -2.30 -11.91 -3.80
C ALA A 292 -1.30 -13.01 -4.18
N VAL A 293 0.01 -12.71 -4.19
CA VAL A 293 1.06 -13.71 -4.43
C VAL A 293 1.05 -14.86 -3.40
N HIS A 294 0.51 -14.60 -2.19
CA HIS A 294 0.32 -15.61 -1.14
C HIS A 294 -0.91 -16.50 -1.32
N ALA A 295 -1.72 -16.27 -2.36
CA ALA A 295 -2.86 -17.15 -2.67
C ALA A 295 -2.41 -18.61 -2.84
N ASN A 296 -1.23 -18.84 -3.43
CA ASN A 296 -0.65 -20.17 -3.62
C ASN A 296 -0.05 -20.81 -2.34
N ASP A 297 -0.02 -20.08 -1.22
CA ASP A 297 0.42 -20.59 0.07
C ASP A 297 -0.76 -21.08 0.93
N LEU A 298 -1.99 -21.01 0.41
CA LEU A 298 -3.21 -21.54 1.02
C LEU A 298 -3.44 -23.01 0.56
N GLU A 299 -4.07 -23.81 1.41
CA GLU A 299 -4.40 -25.21 1.11
C GLU A 299 -5.49 -25.31 0.02
N HIS A 300 -6.53 -24.45 0.12
CA HIS A 300 -7.63 -24.37 -0.83
C HIS A 300 -7.84 -22.92 -1.29
N PRO A 301 -6.99 -22.38 -2.21
CA PRO A 301 -7.01 -20.98 -2.60
C PRO A 301 -8.39 -20.45 -3.01
N GLY A 302 -9.11 -21.19 -3.85
CA GLY A 302 -10.42 -20.77 -4.36
C GLY A 302 -11.51 -20.55 -3.29
N ARG A 303 -11.37 -21.16 -2.09
CA ARG A 303 -12.32 -20.99 -0.98
C ARG A 303 -11.74 -20.14 0.14
N GLN A 304 -10.48 -20.32 0.46
CA GLN A 304 -9.84 -19.68 1.62
C GLN A 304 -9.46 -18.23 1.31
N PHE A 305 -9.05 -17.92 0.07
CA PHE A 305 -8.67 -16.55 -0.29
C PHE A 305 -9.86 -15.57 -0.23
N PRO A 306 -11.03 -15.84 -0.84
CA PRO A 306 -12.20 -14.95 -0.70
C PRO A 306 -12.61 -14.72 0.76
N ARG A 307 -12.50 -15.76 1.62
CA ARG A 307 -12.79 -15.64 3.06
C ARG A 307 -11.75 -14.75 3.76
N ALA A 308 -10.47 -14.89 3.40
CA ALA A 308 -9.42 -14.04 3.95
C ALA A 308 -9.62 -12.57 3.55
N ILE A 309 -10.00 -12.30 2.29
CA ILE A 309 -10.30 -10.96 1.82
C ILE A 309 -11.54 -10.38 2.50
N ALA A 310 -12.61 -11.14 2.65
CA ALA A 310 -13.80 -10.67 3.36
C ALA A 310 -13.47 -10.29 4.83
N LEU A 311 -12.71 -11.15 5.52
CA LEU A 311 -12.25 -10.86 6.89
C LEU A 311 -11.33 -9.65 6.92
N ALA A 312 -10.36 -9.56 6.00
CA ALA A 312 -9.46 -8.43 5.90
C ALA A 312 -10.21 -7.12 5.65
N THR A 313 -11.17 -7.12 4.71
CA THR A 313 -12.00 -5.94 4.41
C THR A 313 -12.78 -5.46 5.62
N ALA A 314 -13.42 -6.38 6.36
CA ALA A 314 -14.14 -6.04 7.58
C ALA A 314 -13.20 -5.42 8.64
N LEU A 315 -12.03 -6.02 8.85
CA LEU A 315 -11.02 -5.50 9.80
C LEU A 315 -10.43 -4.15 9.33
N ILE A 316 -10.14 -3.98 8.04
CA ILE A 316 -9.64 -2.72 7.47
C ILE A 316 -10.68 -1.63 7.67
N LEU A 317 -11.95 -1.88 7.35
CA LEU A 317 -13.02 -0.91 7.58
C LEU A 317 -13.15 -0.54 9.06
N LEU A 318 -13.07 -1.50 9.96
CA LEU A 318 -13.09 -1.25 11.40
C LEU A 318 -11.92 -0.36 11.84
N VAL A 319 -10.70 -0.67 11.38
CA VAL A 319 -9.47 0.07 11.71
C VAL A 319 -9.41 1.44 11.06
N LEU A 320 -10.08 1.66 9.93
CA LEU A 320 -10.14 2.97 9.28
C LEU A 320 -11.30 3.82 9.82
N VAL A 321 -12.51 3.28 9.90
CA VAL A 321 -13.73 4.03 10.25
C VAL A 321 -13.74 4.44 11.72
N LEU A 322 -13.55 3.49 12.64
CA LEU A 322 -13.74 3.78 14.08
C LEU A 322 -12.70 4.78 14.61
N PRO A 323 -11.38 4.67 14.32
CA PRO A 323 -10.44 5.69 14.73
C PRO A 323 -10.68 7.05 14.05
N THR A 324 -11.10 7.05 12.77
CA THR A 324 -11.48 8.30 12.08
C THR A 324 -12.61 9.02 12.80
N LEU A 325 -13.65 8.29 13.20
CA LEU A 325 -14.75 8.86 13.98
C LEU A 325 -14.28 9.35 15.36
N ALA A 326 -13.39 8.62 16.04
CA ALA A 326 -12.81 9.07 17.30
C ALA A 326 -12.07 10.42 17.14
N ILE A 327 -11.29 10.57 16.08
CA ILE A 327 -10.62 11.84 15.74
C ILE A 327 -11.68 12.94 15.49
N ALA A 328 -12.69 12.66 14.67
CA ALA A 328 -13.75 13.62 14.34
C ALA A 328 -14.61 14.05 15.55
N PHE A 329 -14.67 13.21 16.59
CA PHE A 329 -15.40 13.56 17.82
C PHE A 329 -14.60 14.50 18.73
N ALA A 330 -13.28 14.32 18.80
CA ALA A 330 -12.43 15.04 19.75
C ALA A 330 -11.81 16.31 19.17
N VAL A 331 -11.48 16.33 17.87
CA VAL A 331 -10.71 17.41 17.25
C VAL A 331 -11.62 18.30 16.38
N PRO A 332 -11.61 19.63 16.60
CA PRO A 332 -12.34 20.55 15.74
C PRO A 332 -11.81 20.52 14.29
N HIS A 333 -12.73 20.58 13.31
CA HIS A 333 -12.38 20.58 11.86
C HIS A 333 -11.30 21.61 11.49
N ARG A 334 -11.34 22.80 12.12
CA ARG A 334 -10.41 23.90 11.82
C ARG A 334 -8.95 23.60 12.22
N GLU A 335 -8.77 22.64 13.11
CA GLU A 335 -7.47 22.26 13.67
C GLU A 335 -6.91 20.98 13.04
N LEU A 336 -7.76 20.25 12.28
CA LEU A 336 -7.35 19.01 11.64
C LEU A 336 -6.39 19.28 10.47
N GLY A 337 -5.11 18.99 10.68
CA GLY A 337 -4.13 18.94 9.60
C GLY A 337 -4.09 17.54 8.96
N LEU A 338 -3.74 17.49 7.67
CA LEU A 338 -3.66 16.22 6.94
C LEU A 338 -2.56 15.30 7.45
N ILE A 339 -1.46 15.87 7.97
CA ILE A 339 -0.27 15.12 8.37
C ILE A 339 -0.24 14.91 9.88
N ASP A 340 -0.63 15.91 10.66
CA ASP A 340 -0.49 15.94 12.14
C ASP A 340 -1.76 15.54 12.89
N GLY A 341 -2.91 15.49 12.23
CA GLY A 341 -4.21 15.31 12.87
C GLY A 341 -4.32 14.10 13.78
N ILE A 342 -3.59 12.99 13.53
CA ILE A 342 -3.61 11.85 14.43
C ILE A 342 -2.83 12.11 15.73
N ASN A 343 -1.68 12.78 15.64
CA ASN A 343 -0.90 13.16 16.83
C ASN A 343 -1.64 14.22 17.64
N LEU A 344 -2.32 15.15 16.96
CA LEU A 344 -3.19 16.15 17.58
C LEU A 344 -4.34 15.47 18.33
N ALA A 345 -5.03 14.50 17.72
CA ALA A 345 -6.11 13.78 18.38
C ALA A 345 -5.64 13.06 19.64
N PHE A 346 -4.49 12.39 19.58
CA PHE A 346 -3.92 11.77 20.77
C PHE A 346 -3.57 12.79 21.85
N ARG A 347 -3.01 13.95 21.47
CA ARG A 347 -2.74 15.03 22.41
C ARG A 347 -4.02 15.49 23.10
N GLU A 348 -5.08 15.76 22.34
CA GLU A 348 -6.37 16.19 22.90
C GLU A 348 -6.95 15.15 23.89
N PHE A 349 -6.90 13.86 23.54
CA PHE A 349 -7.34 12.80 24.44
C PHE A 349 -6.48 12.72 25.71
N PHE A 350 -5.15 12.67 25.56
CA PHE A 350 -4.24 12.54 26.70
C PHE A 350 -4.27 13.75 27.62
N ASP A 351 -4.32 14.96 27.08
CA ASP A 351 -4.40 16.21 27.87
C ASP A 351 -5.72 16.25 28.63
N HIS A 352 -6.81 15.83 27.96
CA HIS A 352 -8.12 15.77 28.61
C HIS A 352 -8.17 14.81 29.80
N PHE A 353 -7.48 13.68 29.72
CA PHE A 353 -7.42 12.67 30.79
C PHE A 353 -6.25 12.91 31.78
N GLY A 354 -5.54 14.03 31.68
CA GLY A 354 -4.39 14.33 32.52
C GLY A 354 -3.18 13.43 32.30
N MET A 355 -3.09 12.82 31.12
CA MET A 355 -2.02 11.88 30.72
C MET A 355 -1.13 12.47 29.63
N GLY A 356 -0.83 13.77 29.64
CA GLY A 356 -0.05 14.44 28.58
C GLY A 356 1.28 13.77 28.22
N TRP A 357 1.87 13.02 29.17
CA TRP A 357 3.06 12.20 28.92
C TRP A 357 2.83 11.06 27.87
N GLY A 358 1.57 10.69 27.62
CA GLY A 358 1.22 9.66 26.66
C GLY A 358 1.46 10.08 25.21
N THR A 359 1.33 11.38 24.90
CA THR A 359 1.51 11.90 23.54
C THR A 359 2.88 11.61 22.95
N PRO A 360 4.02 11.90 23.59
CA PRO A 360 5.34 11.52 23.08
C PRO A 360 5.50 10.03 22.86
N VAL A 361 4.97 9.20 23.77
CA VAL A 361 5.10 7.75 23.70
C VAL A 361 4.34 7.19 22.48
N ILE A 362 3.07 7.59 22.32
CA ILE A 362 2.27 7.09 21.19
C ILE A 362 2.80 7.60 19.84
N SER A 363 3.25 8.87 19.80
CA SER A 363 3.85 9.45 18.59
C SER A 363 5.12 8.73 18.18
N LEU A 364 5.94 8.27 19.15
CA LEU A 364 7.11 7.45 18.89
C LEU A 364 6.70 6.07 18.32
N LEU A 365 5.70 5.43 18.89
CA LEU A 365 5.21 4.14 18.38
C LEU A 365 4.67 4.26 16.95
N ILE A 366 3.91 5.32 16.65
CA ILE A 366 3.42 5.63 15.31
C ILE A 366 4.59 5.86 14.35
N ALA A 367 5.59 6.65 14.74
CA ALA A 367 6.78 6.91 13.92
C ALA A 367 7.56 5.64 13.62
N LEU A 368 7.75 4.76 14.61
CA LEU A 368 8.44 3.48 14.45
C LEU A 368 7.68 2.52 13.55
N GLY A 369 6.35 2.45 13.70
CA GLY A 369 5.49 1.63 12.83
C GLY A 369 5.52 2.10 11.38
N ALA A 370 5.42 3.41 11.17
CA ALA A 370 5.50 4.02 9.84
C ALA A 370 6.90 3.82 9.22
N PHE A 371 7.97 3.92 10.00
CA PHE A 371 9.33 3.68 9.53
C PHE A 371 9.55 2.22 9.09
N ALA A 372 9.03 1.27 9.86
CA ALA A 372 9.10 -0.14 9.50
C ALA A 372 8.36 -0.45 8.19
N SER A 373 7.24 0.24 7.94
CA SER A 373 6.54 0.15 6.66
C SER A 373 7.41 0.66 5.51
N VAL A 374 8.08 1.81 5.66
CA VAL A 374 9.03 2.32 4.64
C VAL A 374 10.10 1.28 4.32
N VAL A 375 10.73 0.73 5.36
CA VAL A 375 11.78 -0.30 5.23
C VAL A 375 11.25 -1.54 4.50
N ALA A 376 10.06 -2.02 4.85
CA ALA A 376 9.45 -3.20 4.22
C ALA A 376 9.17 -3.00 2.72
N TRP A 377 8.73 -1.81 2.33
CA TRP A 377 8.35 -1.51 0.95
C TRP A 377 9.53 -1.19 0.03
N ILE A 378 10.71 -0.79 0.54
CA ILE A 378 11.87 -0.45 -0.29
C ILE A 378 12.28 -1.61 -1.22
N ALA A 379 12.29 -2.83 -0.71
CA ALA A 379 12.83 -3.99 -1.43
C ALA A 379 11.82 -4.66 -2.39
N GLY A 380 10.52 -4.60 -2.11
CA GLY A 380 9.48 -5.31 -2.86
C GLY A 380 9.33 -4.84 -4.32
N PRO A 381 8.86 -3.61 -4.55
CA PRO A 381 8.65 -3.07 -5.89
C PRO A 381 9.92 -3.00 -6.74
N SER A 382 11.07 -2.69 -6.13
CA SER A 382 12.35 -2.65 -6.82
C SER A 382 12.83 -4.03 -7.30
N ARG A 383 12.51 -5.11 -6.56
CA ARG A 383 12.75 -6.49 -7.03
C ARG A 383 11.85 -6.86 -8.20
N GLY A 384 10.57 -6.46 -8.17
CA GLY A 384 9.63 -6.64 -9.26
C GLY A 384 10.11 -5.95 -10.54
N LEU A 385 10.55 -4.71 -10.44
CA LEU A 385 11.12 -3.96 -11.56
C LEU A 385 12.39 -4.61 -12.11
N LEU A 386 13.30 -5.11 -11.23
CA LEU A 386 14.50 -5.82 -11.65
C LEU A 386 14.18 -7.12 -12.39
N ALA A 387 13.14 -7.86 -11.97
CA ALA A 387 12.71 -9.07 -12.66
C ALA A 387 12.25 -8.76 -14.09
N ALA A 388 11.53 -7.66 -14.29
CA ALA A 388 11.13 -7.17 -15.60
C ALA A 388 12.33 -6.66 -16.43
N ALA A 389 13.31 -6.04 -15.79
CA ALA A 389 14.51 -5.51 -16.44
C ALA A 389 15.33 -6.58 -17.21
N ARG A 390 15.31 -7.83 -16.71
CA ARG A 390 16.00 -8.96 -17.33
C ARG A 390 15.49 -9.34 -18.73
N THR A 391 14.32 -8.81 -19.12
CA THR A 391 13.78 -9.00 -20.48
C THR A 391 14.36 -8.03 -21.51
N GLY A 392 15.39 -7.27 -21.16
CA GLY A 392 16.05 -6.32 -22.06
C GLY A 392 15.38 -4.94 -22.18
N LEU A 393 14.35 -4.68 -21.37
CA LEU A 393 13.58 -3.40 -21.40
C LEU A 393 14.20 -2.30 -20.54
N MET A 394 15.29 -2.59 -19.82
CA MET A 394 15.99 -1.58 -18.99
C MET A 394 17.50 -1.54 -19.32
N PRO A 395 18.13 -0.36 -19.20
CA PRO A 395 19.58 -0.21 -19.36
C PRO A 395 20.35 -1.15 -18.39
N PRO A 396 21.50 -1.72 -18.81
CA PRO A 396 22.30 -2.60 -17.97
C PRO A 396 22.75 -1.97 -16.65
N ALA A 397 22.93 -0.65 -16.61
CA ALA A 397 23.31 0.09 -15.40
C ALA A 397 22.28 -0.06 -14.27
N LEU A 398 20.99 -0.10 -14.60
CA LEU A 398 19.90 -0.27 -13.63
C LEU A 398 19.72 -1.73 -13.17
N GLN A 399 20.37 -2.69 -13.84
CA GLN A 399 20.32 -4.10 -13.49
C GLN A 399 21.44 -4.52 -12.52
N LYS A 400 22.31 -3.57 -12.13
CA LYS A 400 23.44 -3.85 -11.22
C LYS A 400 22.94 -4.29 -9.85
N ARG A 401 23.63 -5.32 -9.31
CA ARG A 401 23.47 -5.80 -7.94
C ARG A 401 24.76 -5.63 -7.17
N ASN A 402 24.64 -5.40 -5.88
CA ASN A 402 25.79 -5.35 -4.99
C ASN A 402 26.24 -6.76 -4.55
N ALA A 403 27.27 -6.83 -3.70
CA ALA A 403 27.83 -8.09 -3.17
C ALA A 403 26.79 -8.90 -2.33
N HIS A 404 25.71 -8.30 -1.89
CA HIS A 404 24.63 -8.94 -1.13
C HIS A 404 23.42 -9.32 -2.02
N ASP A 405 23.59 -9.34 -3.35
CA ASP A 405 22.56 -9.62 -4.35
C ASP A 405 21.35 -8.65 -4.29
N VAL A 406 21.57 -7.42 -3.83
CA VAL A 406 20.56 -6.35 -3.76
C VAL A 406 20.69 -5.44 -4.97
N GLN A 407 19.55 -4.99 -5.52
CA GLN A 407 19.40 -4.17 -6.73
C GLN A 407 19.84 -2.72 -6.53
N GLU A 408 21.15 -2.47 -6.32
CA GLU A 408 21.68 -1.13 -6.08
C GLU A 408 21.44 -0.17 -7.25
N GLY A 409 21.50 -0.69 -8.51
CA GLY A 409 21.24 0.10 -9.71
C GLY A 409 19.84 0.71 -9.77
N ILE A 410 18.87 0.18 -9.02
CA ILE A 410 17.51 0.74 -8.90
C ILE A 410 17.39 1.57 -7.62
N LEU A 411 17.91 1.10 -6.49
CA LEU A 411 17.74 1.75 -5.19
C LEU A 411 18.43 3.11 -5.10
N ILE A 412 19.60 3.28 -5.72
CA ILE A 412 20.32 4.56 -5.72
C ILE A 412 19.56 5.64 -6.52
N PRO A 413 19.18 5.44 -7.79
CA PRO A 413 18.33 6.39 -8.51
C PRO A 413 17.00 6.68 -7.81
N GLN A 414 16.38 5.66 -7.22
CA GLN A 414 15.18 5.82 -6.39
C GLN A 414 15.43 6.81 -5.24
N GLY A 415 16.54 6.69 -4.52
CA GLY A 415 16.91 7.61 -3.44
C GLY A 415 17.13 9.05 -3.93
N ILE A 416 17.71 9.22 -5.10
CA ILE A 416 17.88 10.54 -5.73
C ILE A 416 16.51 11.17 -6.03
N ILE A 417 15.59 10.41 -6.63
CA ILE A 417 14.24 10.90 -6.94
C ILE A 417 13.50 11.27 -5.64
N VAL A 418 13.56 10.44 -4.60
CA VAL A 418 12.95 10.73 -3.30
C VAL A 418 13.55 12.00 -2.68
N THR A 419 14.87 12.22 -2.83
CA THR A 419 15.53 13.44 -2.37
C THR A 419 14.99 14.68 -3.11
N VAL A 420 14.82 14.60 -4.43
CA VAL A 420 14.23 15.68 -5.22
C VAL A 420 12.78 15.95 -4.80
N LEU A 421 11.98 14.89 -4.60
CA LEU A 421 10.59 15.03 -4.15
C LEU A 421 10.48 15.61 -2.73
N ALA A 422 11.46 15.34 -1.85
CA ALA A 422 11.50 15.93 -0.52
C ALA A 422 11.62 17.47 -0.57
N LEU A 423 12.26 18.02 -1.61
CA LEU A 423 12.37 19.48 -1.78
C LEU A 423 11.00 20.16 -2.01
N LEU A 424 9.97 19.42 -2.41
CA LEU A 424 8.61 19.98 -2.51
C LEU A 424 8.13 20.54 -1.17
N PHE A 425 8.52 19.94 -0.04
CA PHE A 425 8.17 20.46 1.28
C PHE A 425 8.88 21.77 1.62
N VAL A 426 10.01 22.06 0.97
CA VAL A 426 10.72 23.34 1.11
C VAL A 426 10.17 24.40 0.15
N LEU A 427 9.81 23.98 -1.07
CA LEU A 427 9.37 24.89 -2.15
C LEU A 427 7.90 25.30 -1.98
N ILE A 428 7.06 24.42 -1.47
CA ILE A 428 5.63 24.68 -1.22
C ILE A 428 5.47 25.17 0.21
N PRO A 429 5.01 26.43 0.43
CA PRO A 429 4.97 27.04 1.76
C PRO A 429 4.09 26.30 2.77
N ASN A 430 3.09 25.55 2.29
CA ASN A 430 2.17 24.80 3.13
C ASN A 430 2.48 23.30 3.01
N GLY A 431 2.96 22.68 4.10
CA GLY A 431 3.30 21.26 4.16
C GLY A 431 2.12 20.34 3.82
N ASN A 432 0.90 20.69 4.24
CA ASN A 432 -0.30 19.91 3.89
C ASN A 432 -0.56 19.94 2.37
N THR A 433 -0.31 21.07 1.69
CA THR A 433 -0.43 21.15 0.22
C THR A 433 0.62 20.30 -0.48
N ALA A 434 1.90 20.34 -0.04
CA ALA A 434 2.94 19.48 -0.57
C ALA A 434 2.60 18.00 -0.41
N PHE A 435 2.11 17.64 0.77
CA PHE A 435 1.66 16.29 1.09
C PHE A 435 0.49 15.84 0.20
N ALA A 436 -0.57 16.65 0.07
CA ALA A 436 -1.73 16.34 -0.77
C ALA A 436 -1.32 16.16 -2.24
N THR A 437 -0.46 17.05 -2.78
CA THR A 437 0.05 16.95 -4.15
C THR A 437 0.75 15.60 -4.40
N LEU A 438 1.58 15.15 -3.46
CA LEU A 438 2.25 13.85 -3.58
C LEU A 438 1.25 12.69 -3.47
N VAL A 439 0.24 12.77 -2.59
CA VAL A 439 -0.82 11.77 -2.46
C VAL A 439 -1.59 11.64 -3.77
N ASP A 440 -2.01 12.75 -4.38
CA ASP A 440 -2.75 12.74 -5.65
C ASP A 440 -1.90 12.17 -6.78
N MET A 441 -0.62 12.54 -6.85
CA MET A 441 0.31 11.98 -7.83
C MET A 441 0.50 10.46 -7.65
N ALA A 442 0.69 9.99 -6.42
CA ALA A 442 0.80 8.56 -6.12
C ALA A 442 -0.49 7.80 -6.49
N THR A 443 -1.65 8.39 -6.18
CA THR A 443 -2.97 7.83 -6.51
C THR A 443 -3.15 7.69 -8.01
N ALA A 444 -2.86 8.75 -8.78
CA ALA A 444 -2.99 8.74 -10.23
C ALA A 444 -2.11 7.66 -10.88
N LEU A 445 -0.84 7.56 -10.46
CA LEU A 445 0.08 6.53 -10.97
C LEU A 445 -0.42 5.12 -10.66
N TYR A 446 -0.94 4.90 -9.46
CA TYR A 446 -1.42 3.60 -9.03
C TYR A 446 -2.71 3.19 -9.74
N LEU A 447 -3.64 4.14 -9.94
CA LEU A 447 -4.87 3.88 -10.69
C LEU A 447 -4.60 3.50 -12.15
N VAL A 448 -3.64 4.15 -12.80
CA VAL A 448 -3.23 3.76 -14.16
C VAL A 448 -2.65 2.34 -14.17
N MET A 449 -1.85 1.97 -13.18
CA MET A 449 -1.36 0.59 -13.03
C MET A 449 -2.50 -0.41 -12.85
N TYR A 450 -3.49 -0.10 -12.00
CA TYR A 450 -4.67 -0.97 -11.82
C TYR A 450 -5.50 -1.10 -13.09
N MET A 451 -5.68 -0.02 -13.88
CA MET A 451 -6.36 -0.09 -15.19
C MET A 451 -5.62 -0.97 -16.21
N LEU A 452 -4.30 -1.13 -16.08
CA LEU A 452 -3.54 -2.07 -16.91
C LEU A 452 -3.61 -3.51 -16.39
N MET A 453 -3.91 -3.70 -15.12
CA MET A 453 -3.91 -5.00 -14.46
C MET A 453 -5.28 -5.69 -14.53
N PHE A 454 -6.35 -4.92 -14.53
CA PHE A 454 -7.74 -5.39 -14.52
C PHE A 454 -8.51 -4.99 -15.78
#